data_5b98bc778e758e147f0547afdc035903
#
_entry.id   5b98bc778e758e147f0547afdc035903
#
_cell.length_a   1.000
_cell.length_b   1.000
_cell.length_c   1.000
_cell.angle_alpha   90.00
_cell.angle_beta   90.00
_cell.angle_gamma   90.00
#
_symmetry.space_group_name_H-M   'P 1'
#
loop_
_entity.id
_entity.type
_entity.pdbx_description
1 polymer ?
#
loop_
_entity_poly.entity_id
_entity_poly.type
_entity_poly.pdbx_seq_one_letter_code
_entity_poly.pdbx_strand_id
1 'polypeptide(L)'
;IKIYGSMILDYAVKMKVIYSNPMKDVLLPKPKDDITSDDKDKYYSKEELKQFLTLVDNENDIKLTAMFRVLAFTGIRKGELQALEWSDIDFTNNTININKTLALNTEKKVVVQTPKSKSSVRNISIDDQTANILKRWKINQRERFLMIGTRVKKHQPCFTDEVTNSYLYLNFMNANLKRICKKNDFKEIKVHGFRHTHCSLLFESGFTIQEVQDRLGHSDLKTTMSIYAHVTEKQRDNMADKFAKFMAL
;
A
#
# COMPACT_ATOMS: atom_id res chain seq x y z
N ILE A 1 24.55 0.86 -5.79
CA ILE A 1 25.99 1.09 -5.54
C ILE A 1 26.26 2.58 -5.25
N LYS A 2 25.81 3.56 -6.08
CA LYS A 2 26.07 5.00 -5.87
C LYS A 2 25.64 5.49 -4.49
N ILE A 3 24.45 5.12 -4.00
CA ILE A 3 23.92 5.57 -2.70
C ILE A 3 24.83 5.16 -1.55
N TYR A 4 25.22 3.88 -1.49
CA TYR A 4 26.10 3.39 -0.41
C TYR A 4 27.52 3.93 -0.53
N GLY A 5 28.05 4.03 -1.75
CA GLY A 5 29.36 4.66 -1.99
C GLY A 5 29.38 6.12 -1.55
N SER A 6 28.32 6.88 -1.88
CA SER A 6 28.20 8.28 -1.44
C SER A 6 28.11 8.40 0.08
N MET A 7 27.36 7.52 0.76
CA MET A 7 27.28 7.52 2.22
C MET A 7 28.62 7.29 2.90
N ILE A 8 29.44 6.33 2.40
CA ILE A 8 30.78 6.07 2.93
C ILE A 8 31.68 7.30 2.73
N LEU A 9 31.65 7.90 1.54
CA LEU A 9 32.47 9.06 1.25
C LEU A 9 31.99 10.34 1.98
N ASP A 10 30.68 10.51 2.21
CA ASP A 10 30.15 11.59 3.06
C ASP A 10 30.62 11.41 4.51
N TYR A 11 30.71 10.16 5.01
CA TYR A 11 31.28 9.89 6.32
C TYR A 11 32.79 10.22 6.37
N ALA A 12 33.55 9.86 5.32
CA ALA A 12 34.97 10.19 5.21
C ALA A 12 35.21 11.72 5.18
N VAL A 13 34.33 12.49 4.51
CA VAL A 13 34.35 13.98 4.57
C VAL A 13 34.09 14.46 5.99
N LYS A 14 33.09 13.91 6.66
CA LYS A 14 32.76 14.25 8.06
C LYS A 14 33.92 13.96 9.02
N MET A 15 34.64 12.88 8.79
CA MET A 15 35.85 12.50 9.54
C MET A 15 37.11 13.26 9.11
N LYS A 16 36.98 14.20 8.15
CA LYS A 16 38.11 14.99 7.59
C LYS A 16 39.21 14.14 6.94
N VAL A 17 38.89 12.94 6.49
CA VAL A 17 39.81 12.05 5.77
C VAL A 17 39.96 12.50 4.31
N ILE A 18 38.87 13.04 3.72
CA ILE A 18 38.85 13.64 2.38
C ILE A 18 38.15 14.98 2.43
N TYR A 19 38.49 15.89 1.50
CA TYR A 19 37.93 17.25 1.46
C TYR A 19 36.53 17.32 0.86
N SER A 20 36.22 16.47 -0.11
CA SER A 20 34.91 16.44 -0.78
C SER A 20 34.54 15.02 -1.18
N ASN A 21 33.24 14.79 -1.40
CA ASN A 21 32.74 13.51 -1.86
C ASN A 21 32.66 13.48 -3.39
N PRO A 22 33.60 12.79 -4.10
CA PRO A 22 33.61 12.75 -5.56
C PRO A 22 32.37 12.07 -6.17
N MET A 23 31.65 11.27 -5.42
CA MET A 23 30.40 10.61 -5.90
C MET A 23 29.25 11.61 -6.12
N LYS A 24 29.33 12.84 -5.61
CA LYS A 24 28.31 13.87 -5.85
C LYS A 24 28.29 14.31 -7.30
N ASP A 25 29.45 14.38 -7.92
CA ASP A 25 29.63 14.84 -9.30
C ASP A 25 29.49 13.71 -10.35
N VAL A 26 29.34 12.46 -9.89
CA VAL A 26 29.12 11.32 -10.79
C VAL A 26 27.71 11.38 -11.37
N LEU A 27 27.61 11.72 -12.65
CA LEU A 27 26.35 11.59 -13.40
C LEU A 27 26.19 10.11 -13.78
N LEU A 28 25.22 9.44 -13.14
CA LEU A 28 24.80 8.13 -13.65
C LEU A 28 24.03 8.34 -14.95
N PRO A 29 24.24 7.49 -15.97
CA PRO A 29 23.34 7.44 -17.11
C PRO A 29 21.93 7.27 -16.53
N LYS A 30 21.04 8.20 -16.82
CA LYS A 30 19.63 7.97 -16.57
C LYS A 30 19.27 6.72 -17.37
N PRO A 31 18.66 5.69 -16.77
CA PRO A 31 17.98 4.71 -17.60
C PRO A 31 17.12 5.53 -18.56
N LYS A 32 17.20 5.25 -19.85
CA LYS A 32 16.19 5.78 -20.76
C LYS A 32 14.87 5.40 -20.11
N ASP A 33 14.07 6.39 -19.75
CA ASP A 33 12.67 6.18 -19.39
C ASP A 33 11.96 5.77 -20.71
N ASP A 34 12.35 4.61 -21.23
CA ASP A 34 11.47 3.85 -22.09
C ASP A 34 10.33 3.48 -21.16
N ILE A 35 9.24 4.22 -21.25
CA ILE A 35 7.92 3.84 -20.78
C ILE A 35 7.55 2.63 -21.64
N THR A 36 8.23 1.52 -21.36
CA THR A 36 8.00 0.25 -22.02
C THR A 36 6.80 -0.41 -21.37
N SER A 37 6.13 -1.26 -22.10
CA SER A 37 5.05 -2.18 -21.76
C SER A 37 5.14 -2.85 -20.38
N ASP A 38 6.28 -2.77 -19.73
CA ASP A 38 6.63 -3.34 -18.42
C ASP A 38 5.88 -2.73 -17.22
N ASP A 39 5.33 -1.52 -17.33
CA ASP A 39 4.62 -0.91 -16.19
C ASP A 39 3.19 -1.45 -16.04
N LYS A 40 2.59 -2.00 -17.09
CA LYS A 40 1.27 -2.65 -17.04
C LYS A 40 1.27 -3.92 -16.18
N ASP A 41 2.42 -4.56 -16.03
CA ASP A 41 2.56 -5.79 -15.25
C ASP A 41 2.75 -5.54 -13.74
N LYS A 42 2.89 -4.28 -13.32
CA LYS A 42 3.18 -3.92 -11.92
C LYS A 42 1.93 -3.65 -11.07
N TYR A 43 0.76 -3.49 -11.67
CA TYR A 43 -0.51 -3.22 -11.00
C TYR A 43 -1.69 -3.83 -11.76
N TYR A 44 -2.86 -3.90 -11.13
CA TYR A 44 -4.07 -4.47 -11.71
C TYR A 44 -4.91 -3.40 -12.41
N SER A 45 -5.58 -3.77 -13.50
CA SER A 45 -6.73 -3.03 -14.03
C SER A 45 -7.91 -3.16 -13.06
N LYS A 46 -9.00 -2.42 -13.31
CA LYS A 46 -10.24 -2.53 -12.56
C LYS A 46 -10.83 -3.94 -12.60
N GLU A 47 -10.81 -4.56 -13.77
CA GLU A 47 -11.30 -5.91 -14.02
C GLU A 47 -10.41 -6.96 -13.33
N GLU A 48 -9.09 -6.84 -13.49
CA GLU A 48 -8.11 -7.72 -12.82
C GLU A 48 -8.24 -7.62 -11.29
N LEU A 49 -8.42 -6.41 -10.74
CA LEU A 49 -8.62 -6.23 -9.30
C LEU A 49 -9.89 -6.92 -8.80
N LYS A 50 -11.01 -6.80 -9.52
CA LYS A 50 -12.25 -7.50 -9.18
C LYS A 50 -12.07 -9.02 -9.20
N GLN A 51 -11.44 -9.54 -10.25
CA GLN A 51 -11.13 -10.98 -10.36
C GLN A 51 -10.26 -11.44 -9.20
N PHE A 52 -9.17 -10.71 -8.91
CA PHE A 52 -8.29 -11.06 -7.79
C PHE A 52 -9.03 -11.09 -6.45
N LEU A 53 -9.88 -10.12 -6.16
CA LEU A 53 -10.66 -10.10 -4.92
C LEU A 53 -11.63 -11.30 -4.84
N THR A 54 -12.25 -11.69 -5.95
CA THR A 54 -13.05 -12.92 -6.02
C THR A 54 -12.21 -14.17 -5.71
N LEU A 55 -10.98 -14.25 -6.24
CA LEU A 55 -10.06 -15.36 -5.91
C LEU A 55 -9.70 -15.41 -4.44
N VAL A 56 -9.51 -14.24 -3.80
CA VAL A 56 -9.26 -14.15 -2.36
C VAL A 56 -10.47 -14.61 -1.55
N ASP A 57 -11.68 -14.23 -1.95
CA ASP A 57 -12.92 -14.63 -1.27
C ASP A 57 -13.14 -16.15 -1.36
N ASN A 58 -12.76 -16.77 -2.47
CA ASN A 58 -12.81 -18.23 -2.68
C ASN A 58 -11.82 -19.02 -1.79
N GLU A 59 -10.83 -18.36 -1.17
CA GLU A 59 -9.97 -18.99 -0.17
C GLU A 59 -10.69 -19.26 1.17
N ASN A 60 -11.87 -18.71 1.38
CA ASN A 60 -12.67 -18.82 2.61
C ASN A 60 -11.90 -18.40 3.88
N ASP A 61 -10.94 -17.51 3.74
CA ASP A 61 -10.18 -16.92 4.85
C ASP A 61 -10.55 -15.44 5.00
N ILE A 62 -11.44 -15.16 5.95
CA ILE A 62 -11.93 -13.80 6.21
C ILE A 62 -10.81 -12.82 6.60
N LYS A 63 -9.69 -13.30 7.16
CA LYS A 63 -8.52 -12.47 7.44
C LYS A 63 -7.87 -11.99 6.14
N LEU A 64 -7.64 -12.91 5.19
CA LEU A 64 -7.08 -12.56 3.89
C LEU A 64 -8.02 -11.66 3.10
N THR A 65 -9.33 -11.96 3.08
CA THR A 65 -10.34 -11.08 2.47
C THR A 65 -10.26 -9.67 3.05
N ALA A 66 -10.23 -9.51 4.38
CA ALA A 66 -10.12 -8.21 5.02
C ALA A 66 -8.81 -7.48 4.66
N MET A 67 -7.67 -8.20 4.69
CA MET A 67 -6.36 -7.62 4.39
C MET A 67 -6.26 -7.11 2.95
N PHE A 68 -6.61 -7.94 1.96
CA PHE A 68 -6.53 -7.55 0.55
C PHE A 68 -7.58 -6.50 0.19
N ARG A 69 -8.78 -6.58 0.78
CA ARG A 69 -9.81 -5.55 0.60
C ARG A 69 -9.32 -4.19 1.09
N VAL A 70 -8.77 -4.11 2.29
CA VAL A 70 -8.24 -2.86 2.84
C VAL A 70 -7.12 -2.32 1.96
N LEU A 71 -6.15 -3.14 1.50
CA LEU A 71 -5.09 -2.69 0.58
C LEU A 71 -5.67 -2.12 -0.72
N ALA A 72 -6.64 -2.82 -1.33
CA ALA A 72 -7.23 -2.44 -2.60
C ALA A 72 -8.05 -1.13 -2.51
N PHE A 73 -8.82 -0.94 -1.44
CA PHE A 73 -9.77 0.16 -1.32
C PHE A 73 -9.25 1.38 -0.55
N THR A 74 -8.08 1.28 0.05
CA THR A 74 -7.45 2.41 0.77
C THR A 74 -6.09 2.81 0.22
N GLY A 75 -5.41 1.90 -0.49
CA GLY A 75 -4.07 2.13 -0.99
C GLY A 75 -3.00 2.29 0.10
N ILE A 76 -3.26 1.88 1.36
CA ILE A 76 -2.28 1.96 2.44
C ILE A 76 -1.07 1.05 2.17
N ARG A 77 0.05 1.37 2.80
CA ARG A 77 1.26 0.55 2.67
C ARG A 77 1.10 -0.76 3.44
N LYS A 78 1.76 -1.82 2.97
CA LYS A 78 1.76 -3.14 3.64
C LYS A 78 2.10 -3.04 5.13
N GLY A 79 3.13 -2.28 5.48
CA GLY A 79 3.54 -2.10 6.88
C GLY A 79 2.51 -1.31 7.70
N GLU A 80 1.80 -0.35 7.10
CA GLU A 80 0.69 0.38 7.72
C GLU A 80 -0.47 -0.58 8.01
N LEU A 81 -0.88 -1.41 7.02
CA LEU A 81 -1.91 -2.44 7.20
C LEU A 81 -1.58 -3.39 8.35
N GLN A 82 -0.35 -3.93 8.36
CA GLN A 82 0.05 -4.91 9.37
C GLN A 82 0.19 -4.31 10.78
N ALA A 83 0.34 -2.98 10.89
CA ALA A 83 0.43 -2.27 12.16
C ALA A 83 -0.93 -1.80 12.71
N LEU A 84 -2.02 -1.92 11.94
CA LEU A 84 -3.34 -1.47 12.37
C LEU A 84 -3.80 -2.15 13.65
N GLU A 85 -4.34 -1.36 14.56
CA GLU A 85 -5.05 -1.81 15.76
C GLU A 85 -6.54 -1.54 15.61
N TRP A 86 -7.38 -2.27 16.36
CA TRP A 86 -8.82 -2.02 16.33
C TRP A 86 -9.23 -0.64 16.84
N SER A 87 -8.37 0.00 17.63
CA SER A 87 -8.52 1.40 18.07
C SER A 87 -8.29 2.43 16.96
N ASP A 88 -7.64 2.03 15.86
CA ASP A 88 -7.42 2.91 14.71
C ASP A 88 -8.62 2.95 13.75
N ILE A 89 -9.63 2.09 13.96
CA ILE A 89 -10.80 1.97 13.08
C ILE A 89 -12.04 2.51 13.78
N ASP A 90 -12.56 3.59 13.23
CA ASP A 90 -13.85 4.15 13.62
C ASP A 90 -14.96 3.57 12.73
N PHE A 91 -15.72 2.64 13.29
CA PHE A 91 -16.84 2.00 12.61
C PHE A 91 -18.12 2.85 12.58
N THR A 92 -18.17 3.96 13.30
CA THR A 92 -19.29 4.91 13.28
C THR A 92 -19.17 5.84 12.09
N ASN A 93 -17.96 6.36 11.88
CA ASN A 93 -17.66 7.29 10.78
C ASN A 93 -17.05 6.58 9.57
N ASN A 94 -16.88 5.25 9.62
CA ASN A 94 -16.21 4.46 8.57
C ASN A 94 -14.85 5.04 8.17
N THR A 95 -13.96 5.25 9.14
CA THR A 95 -12.62 5.78 8.89
C THR A 95 -11.53 4.91 9.52
N ILE A 96 -10.34 4.93 8.91
CA ILE A 96 -9.12 4.30 9.43
C ILE A 96 -8.08 5.38 9.64
N ASN A 97 -7.54 5.46 10.86
CA ASN A 97 -6.42 6.34 11.20
C ASN A 97 -5.09 5.62 10.95
N ILE A 98 -4.33 6.11 9.99
CA ILE A 98 -3.00 5.60 9.66
C ILE A 98 -1.97 6.44 10.44
N ASN A 99 -1.42 5.89 11.51
CA ASN A 99 -0.53 6.58 12.43
C ASN A 99 0.74 5.79 12.80
N LYS A 100 0.88 4.57 12.27
CA LYS A 100 2.02 3.68 12.55
C LYS A 100 2.30 2.72 11.39
N THR A 101 3.48 2.09 11.41
CA THR A 101 3.88 1.09 10.43
C THR A 101 4.75 0.01 11.08
N LEU A 102 4.67 -1.23 10.58
CA LEU A 102 5.64 -2.26 10.94
C LEU A 102 6.89 -2.15 10.08
N ALA A 103 8.03 -2.26 10.71
CA ALA A 103 9.34 -2.31 10.05
C ALA A 103 10.27 -3.28 10.80
N LEU A 104 11.42 -3.59 10.20
CA LEU A 104 12.51 -4.28 10.89
C LEU A 104 13.44 -3.24 11.50
N ASN A 105 13.86 -3.49 12.75
CA ASN A 105 14.96 -2.76 13.36
C ASN A 105 16.31 -3.30 12.85
N THR A 106 17.40 -2.73 13.34
CA THR A 106 18.77 -3.15 13.01
C THR A 106 19.07 -4.61 13.37
N GLU A 107 18.37 -5.16 14.36
CA GLU A 107 18.47 -6.56 14.79
C GLU A 107 17.53 -7.50 14.02
N LYS A 108 16.90 -7.02 12.95
CA LYS A 108 15.90 -7.75 12.13
C LYS A 108 14.64 -8.17 12.92
N LYS A 109 14.35 -7.54 14.05
CA LYS A 109 13.10 -7.74 14.80
C LYS A 109 11.99 -6.83 14.25
N VAL A 110 10.76 -7.36 14.21
CA VAL A 110 9.58 -6.59 13.84
C VAL A 110 9.27 -5.58 14.94
N VAL A 111 9.20 -4.30 14.57
CA VAL A 111 8.91 -3.20 15.49
C VAL A 111 7.86 -2.28 14.90
N VAL A 112 7.03 -1.71 15.77
CA VAL A 112 6.10 -0.64 15.40
C VAL A 112 6.88 0.67 15.38
N GLN A 113 6.79 1.40 14.28
CA GLN A 113 7.41 2.72 14.12
C GLN A 113 6.35 3.76 13.82
N THR A 114 6.55 4.96 14.35
CA THR A 114 5.80 6.13 13.91
C THR A 114 6.21 6.51 12.48
N PRO A 115 5.29 7.09 11.68
CA PRO A 115 5.63 7.54 10.35
C PRO A 115 6.74 8.58 10.36
N LYS A 116 7.62 8.53 9.36
CA LYS A 116 8.77 9.44 9.25
C LYS A 116 8.38 10.91 8.98
N SER A 117 7.17 11.16 8.48
CA SER A 117 6.67 12.52 8.18
C SER A 117 5.26 12.71 8.73
N LYS A 118 4.93 13.94 9.10
CA LYS A 118 3.57 14.33 9.54
C LYS A 118 2.51 14.04 8.47
N SER A 119 2.83 14.19 7.20
CA SER A 119 1.94 13.91 6.07
C SER A 119 1.58 12.42 5.92
N SER A 120 2.33 11.53 6.57
CA SER A 120 2.02 10.09 6.59
C SER A 120 0.94 9.73 7.61
N VAL A 121 0.67 10.60 8.60
CA VAL A 121 -0.46 10.43 9.53
C VAL A 121 -1.70 11.01 8.87
N ARG A 122 -2.71 10.16 8.67
CA ARG A 122 -3.91 10.54 7.94
C ARG A 122 -5.11 9.67 8.31
N ASN A 123 -6.30 10.22 8.15
CA ASN A 123 -7.56 9.47 8.21
C ASN A 123 -8.04 9.14 6.81
N ILE A 124 -8.42 7.90 6.59
CA ILE A 124 -8.91 7.40 5.29
C ILE A 124 -10.34 6.90 5.49
N SER A 125 -11.28 7.44 4.73
CA SER A 125 -12.64 6.92 4.65
C SER A 125 -12.66 5.56 3.94
N ILE A 126 -13.49 4.63 4.44
CA ILE A 126 -13.73 3.32 3.85
C ILE A 126 -15.22 3.17 3.51
N ASP A 127 -15.50 2.36 2.52
CA ASP A 127 -16.88 2.02 2.14
C ASP A 127 -17.51 1.03 3.15
N ASP A 128 -18.86 0.98 3.17
CA ASP A 128 -19.62 0.15 4.09
C ASP A 128 -19.29 -1.34 3.96
N GLN A 129 -18.99 -1.82 2.76
CA GLN A 129 -18.61 -3.22 2.54
C GLN A 129 -17.27 -3.52 3.19
N THR A 130 -16.28 -2.64 3.07
CA THR A 130 -14.97 -2.77 3.73
C THR A 130 -15.15 -2.74 5.26
N ALA A 131 -15.97 -1.82 5.78
CA ALA A 131 -16.27 -1.76 7.21
C ALA A 131 -16.94 -3.04 7.71
N ASN A 132 -17.90 -3.59 6.97
CA ASN A 132 -18.61 -4.84 7.32
C ASN A 132 -17.66 -6.05 7.31
N ILE A 133 -16.76 -6.15 6.34
CA ILE A 133 -15.74 -7.23 6.29
C ILE A 133 -14.82 -7.12 7.52
N LEU A 134 -14.39 -5.93 7.88
CA LEU A 134 -13.56 -5.69 9.07
C LEU A 134 -14.31 -6.04 10.37
N LYS A 135 -15.59 -5.70 10.49
CA LYS A 135 -16.44 -6.09 11.64
C LYS A 135 -16.53 -7.62 11.77
N ARG A 136 -16.80 -8.32 10.65
CA ARG A 136 -16.83 -9.78 10.62
C ARG A 136 -15.49 -10.39 11.02
N TRP A 137 -14.40 -9.87 10.49
CA TRP A 137 -13.05 -10.32 10.86
C TRP A 137 -12.78 -10.08 12.35
N LYS A 138 -13.15 -8.92 12.90
CA LYS A 138 -13.01 -8.61 14.34
C LYS A 138 -13.71 -9.63 15.23
N ILE A 139 -14.93 -10.01 14.87
CA ILE A 139 -15.70 -11.04 15.59
C ILE A 139 -14.99 -12.39 15.48
N ASN A 140 -14.62 -12.81 14.28
CA ASN A 140 -13.93 -14.07 14.03
C ASN A 140 -12.59 -14.16 14.79
N GLN A 141 -11.79 -13.08 14.81
CA GLN A 141 -10.53 -13.03 15.58
C GLN A 141 -10.81 -13.24 17.10
N ARG A 142 -11.86 -12.60 17.64
CA ARG A 142 -12.20 -12.75 19.06
C ARG A 142 -12.67 -14.17 19.39
N GLU A 143 -13.50 -14.77 18.55
CA GLU A 143 -13.94 -16.16 18.69
C GLU A 143 -12.76 -17.12 18.70
N ARG A 144 -11.82 -16.98 17.75
CA ARG A 144 -10.60 -17.80 17.70
C ARG A 144 -9.76 -17.65 18.97
N PHE A 145 -9.58 -16.44 19.46
CA PHE A 145 -8.84 -16.21 20.71
C PHE A 145 -9.52 -16.84 21.90
N LEU A 146 -10.85 -16.81 21.98
CA LEU A 146 -11.60 -17.49 23.03
C LEU A 146 -11.42 -19.01 22.97
N MET A 147 -11.47 -19.61 21.77
CA MET A 147 -11.30 -21.05 21.59
C MET A 147 -9.94 -21.56 22.04
N ILE A 148 -8.86 -20.79 21.86
CA ILE A 148 -7.49 -21.18 22.22
C ILE A 148 -7.01 -20.59 23.56
N GLY A 149 -7.89 -19.88 24.29
CA GLY A 149 -7.54 -19.26 25.58
C GLY A 149 -6.59 -18.06 25.47
N THR A 150 -6.45 -17.47 24.30
CA THR A 150 -5.58 -16.31 24.09
C THR A 150 -6.24 -15.02 24.57
N ARG A 151 -5.52 -14.23 25.36
CA ARG A 151 -6.04 -12.94 25.85
C ARG A 151 -5.96 -11.85 24.78
N VAL A 152 -7.06 -11.11 24.65
CA VAL A 152 -7.10 -9.88 23.83
C VAL A 152 -6.26 -8.79 24.50
N LYS A 153 -5.41 -8.11 23.74
CA LYS A 153 -4.56 -7.01 24.23
C LYS A 153 -5.33 -5.70 24.34
N LYS A 154 -4.91 -4.78 25.20
CA LYS A 154 -5.45 -3.42 25.28
C LYS A 154 -5.35 -2.70 23.92
N HIS A 155 -4.20 -2.81 23.28
CA HIS A 155 -3.93 -2.36 21.91
C HIS A 155 -3.86 -3.59 21.01
N GLN A 156 -5.03 -4.14 20.68
CA GLN A 156 -5.14 -5.36 19.90
C GLN A 156 -4.92 -5.06 18.41
N PRO A 157 -3.86 -5.61 17.79
CA PRO A 157 -3.67 -5.48 16.35
C PRO A 157 -4.79 -6.16 15.58
N CYS A 158 -5.19 -5.55 14.47
CA CYS A 158 -6.22 -6.11 13.59
C CYS A 158 -5.77 -7.43 12.96
N PHE A 159 -4.50 -7.54 12.61
CA PHE A 159 -3.98 -8.69 11.88
C PHE A 159 -2.80 -9.31 12.62
N THR A 160 -3.05 -10.45 13.24
CA THR A 160 -2.09 -11.15 14.08
C THR A 160 -1.94 -12.61 13.65
N ASP A 161 -0.85 -13.23 14.12
CA ASP A 161 -0.78 -14.66 14.22
C ASP A 161 -1.83 -15.15 15.23
N GLU A 162 -2.55 -16.20 14.87
CA GLU A 162 -3.74 -16.62 15.59
C GLU A 162 -3.40 -17.37 16.91
N VAL A 163 -2.22 -17.97 16.96
CA VAL A 163 -1.79 -18.75 18.14
C VAL A 163 -1.08 -17.83 19.13
N THR A 164 -0.12 -17.05 18.68
CA THR A 164 0.74 -16.22 19.53
C THR A 164 0.19 -14.84 19.81
N ASN A 165 -0.85 -14.41 19.08
CA ASN A 165 -1.36 -13.05 19.08
C ASN A 165 -0.26 -11.98 18.88
N SER A 166 0.77 -12.34 18.11
CA SER A 166 1.84 -11.43 17.71
C SER A 166 1.58 -10.84 16.32
N TYR A 167 2.32 -9.79 15.95
CA TYR A 167 2.28 -9.26 14.60
C TYR A 167 2.67 -10.33 13.59
N LEU A 168 2.00 -10.31 12.43
CA LEU A 168 2.35 -11.16 11.31
C LEU A 168 3.78 -10.87 10.82
N TYR A 169 4.48 -11.88 10.35
CA TYR A 169 5.78 -11.67 9.71
C TYR A 169 5.63 -10.80 8.44
N LEU A 170 6.62 -9.96 8.18
CA LEU A 170 6.51 -8.92 7.14
C LEU A 170 6.27 -9.47 5.74
N ASN A 171 6.63 -10.73 5.48
CA ASN A 171 6.41 -11.35 4.17
C ASN A 171 5.05 -12.06 4.03
N PHE A 172 4.21 -12.07 5.08
CA PHE A 172 2.93 -12.78 5.10
C PHE A 172 2.05 -12.45 3.88
N MET A 173 1.87 -11.16 3.60
CA MET A 173 1.06 -10.73 2.45
C MET A 173 1.66 -11.14 1.11
N ASN A 174 2.98 -11.03 0.95
CA ASN A 174 3.64 -11.43 -0.30
C ASN A 174 3.51 -12.93 -0.53
N ALA A 175 3.68 -13.76 0.52
CA ALA A 175 3.57 -15.21 0.43
C ALA A 175 2.15 -15.64 0.03
N ASN A 176 1.11 -15.04 0.65
CA ASN A 176 -0.28 -15.36 0.32
C ASN A 176 -0.67 -14.85 -1.06
N LEU A 177 -0.26 -13.65 -1.46
CA LEU A 177 -0.48 -13.12 -2.82
C LEU A 177 0.09 -14.10 -3.86
N LYS A 178 1.37 -14.47 -3.71
CA LYS A 178 2.03 -15.42 -4.62
C LYS A 178 1.32 -16.77 -4.65
N ARG A 179 0.91 -17.30 -3.49
CA ARG A 179 0.18 -18.58 -3.37
C ARG A 179 -1.15 -18.53 -4.14
N ILE A 180 -1.94 -17.46 -3.93
CA ILE A 180 -3.26 -17.29 -4.58
C ILE A 180 -3.08 -17.13 -6.09
N CYS A 181 -2.17 -16.28 -6.55
CA CYS A 181 -1.91 -16.09 -7.97
C CYS A 181 -1.43 -17.38 -8.62
N LYS A 182 -0.48 -18.09 -8.02
CA LYS A 182 0.03 -19.36 -8.58
C LYS A 182 -1.04 -20.45 -8.64
N LYS A 183 -1.90 -20.55 -7.60
CA LYS A 183 -2.99 -21.55 -7.54
C LYS A 183 -4.01 -21.36 -8.67
N ASN A 184 -4.24 -20.11 -9.08
CA ASN A 184 -5.30 -19.75 -10.03
C ASN A 184 -4.77 -19.30 -11.40
N ASP A 185 -3.49 -19.51 -11.67
CA ASP A 185 -2.81 -19.02 -12.90
C ASP A 185 -3.13 -17.54 -13.18
N PHE A 186 -3.06 -16.73 -12.13
CA PHE A 186 -3.40 -15.31 -12.19
C PHE A 186 -2.15 -14.43 -12.13
N LYS A 187 -2.21 -13.28 -12.78
CA LYS A 187 -1.15 -12.27 -12.81
C LYS A 187 -0.65 -11.93 -11.39
N GLU A 188 0.63 -12.16 -11.14
CA GLU A 188 1.27 -11.82 -9.87
C GLU A 188 1.84 -10.39 -9.93
N ILE A 189 1.37 -9.53 -9.02
CA ILE A 189 1.96 -8.22 -8.77
C ILE A 189 2.68 -8.20 -7.42
N LYS A 190 3.44 -7.16 -7.13
CA LYS A 190 3.95 -6.94 -5.76
C LYS A 190 2.82 -6.41 -4.88
N VAL A 191 2.84 -6.69 -3.55
CA VAL A 191 1.82 -6.12 -2.63
C VAL A 191 1.76 -4.60 -2.71
N HIS A 192 2.86 -3.91 -2.99
CA HIS A 192 2.86 -2.46 -3.23
C HIS A 192 2.08 -2.06 -4.51
N GLY A 193 1.92 -2.98 -5.45
CA GLY A 193 1.12 -2.78 -6.65
C GLY A 193 -0.35 -2.48 -6.37
N PHE A 194 -0.93 -2.96 -5.25
CA PHE A 194 -2.30 -2.56 -4.84
C PHE A 194 -2.43 -1.06 -4.62
N ARG A 195 -1.39 -0.41 -4.08
CA ARG A 195 -1.36 1.04 -3.92
C ARG A 195 -1.28 1.75 -5.27
N HIS A 196 -0.50 1.21 -6.22
CA HIS A 196 -0.46 1.73 -7.59
C HIS A 196 -1.82 1.53 -8.29
N THR A 197 -2.44 0.36 -8.15
CA THR A 197 -3.80 0.07 -8.62
C THR A 197 -4.81 1.09 -8.07
N HIS A 198 -4.81 1.30 -6.74
CA HIS A 198 -5.71 2.25 -6.10
C HIS A 198 -5.50 3.68 -6.62
N CYS A 199 -4.25 4.12 -6.77
CA CYS A 199 -3.88 5.42 -7.31
C CYS A 199 -4.40 5.60 -8.75
N SER A 200 -4.14 4.61 -9.63
CA SER A 200 -4.59 4.62 -11.02
C SER A 200 -6.10 4.71 -11.15
N LEU A 201 -6.82 3.85 -10.38
CA LEU A 201 -8.28 3.81 -10.40
C LEU A 201 -8.92 5.09 -9.84
N LEU A 202 -8.31 5.77 -8.87
CA LEU A 202 -8.77 7.08 -8.41
C LEU A 202 -8.65 8.12 -9.53
N PHE A 203 -7.54 8.16 -10.28
CA PHE A 203 -7.39 9.06 -11.42
C PHE A 203 -8.36 8.71 -12.56
N GLU A 204 -8.56 7.42 -12.84
CA GLU A 204 -9.56 6.98 -13.82
C GLU A 204 -10.99 7.39 -13.42
N SER A 205 -11.26 7.48 -12.11
CA SER A 205 -12.55 7.93 -11.54
C SER A 205 -12.69 9.45 -11.50
N GLY A 206 -11.65 10.21 -11.90
CA GLY A 206 -11.70 11.67 -12.02
C GLY A 206 -11.23 12.44 -10.78
N PHE A 207 -10.65 11.78 -9.77
CA PHE A 207 -10.07 12.47 -8.62
C PHE A 207 -8.85 13.28 -9.01
N THR A 208 -8.67 14.43 -8.36
CA THR A 208 -7.53 15.32 -8.57
C THR A 208 -6.23 14.76 -7.97
N ILE A 209 -5.11 15.25 -8.45
CA ILE A 209 -3.78 14.86 -7.92
C ILE A 209 -3.70 15.14 -6.41
N GLN A 210 -4.25 16.28 -5.95
CA GLN A 210 -4.22 16.67 -4.55
C GLN A 210 -5.02 15.69 -3.68
N GLU A 211 -6.24 15.34 -4.06
CA GLU A 211 -7.08 14.39 -3.33
C GLU A 211 -6.42 13.02 -3.23
N VAL A 212 -5.81 12.55 -4.31
CA VAL A 212 -5.10 11.26 -4.34
C VAL A 212 -3.86 11.32 -3.44
N GLN A 213 -3.11 12.42 -3.44
CA GLN A 213 -1.94 12.60 -2.58
C GLN A 213 -2.31 12.62 -1.10
N ASP A 214 -3.34 13.36 -0.73
CA ASP A 214 -3.82 13.46 0.65
C ASP A 214 -4.29 12.08 1.15
N ARG A 215 -5.06 11.37 0.34
CA ARG A 215 -5.52 10.01 0.66
C ARG A 215 -4.38 9.02 0.84
N LEU A 216 -3.40 9.06 -0.03
CA LEU A 216 -2.27 8.12 0.00
C LEU A 216 -1.18 8.54 0.99
N GLY A 217 -1.08 9.81 1.39
CA GLY A 217 0.01 10.34 2.21
C GLY A 217 1.35 10.24 1.46
N HIS A 218 1.37 10.67 0.21
CA HIS A 218 2.59 10.72 -0.59
C HIS A 218 3.41 11.96 -0.24
N SER A 219 4.61 11.75 0.30
CA SER A 219 5.63 12.82 0.42
C SER A 219 6.36 13.07 -0.91
N ASP A 220 6.28 12.14 -1.87
CA ASP A 220 6.94 12.25 -3.18
C ASP A 220 5.89 12.37 -4.30
N LEU A 221 5.83 13.57 -4.86
CA LEU A 221 5.00 13.94 -6.01
C LEU A 221 5.32 13.11 -7.26
N LYS A 222 6.58 12.68 -7.44
CA LYS A 222 7.04 12.04 -8.69
C LYS A 222 6.28 10.75 -8.99
N THR A 223 6.08 9.90 -7.99
CA THR A 223 5.34 8.63 -8.19
C THR A 223 3.88 8.86 -8.54
N THR A 224 3.22 9.80 -7.87
CA THR A 224 1.82 10.14 -8.17
C THR A 224 1.69 10.79 -9.55
N MET A 225 2.63 11.67 -9.91
CA MET A 225 2.65 12.33 -11.21
C MET A 225 2.92 11.36 -12.37
N SER A 226 3.80 10.36 -12.20
CA SER A 226 4.05 9.37 -13.25
C SER A 226 2.81 8.50 -13.54
N ILE A 227 2.09 8.09 -12.50
CA ILE A 227 0.82 7.35 -12.64
C ILE A 227 -0.24 8.24 -13.30
N TYR A 228 -0.36 9.50 -12.86
CA TYR A 228 -1.28 10.47 -13.44
C TYR A 228 -1.03 10.69 -14.93
N ALA A 229 0.23 10.92 -15.32
CA ALA A 229 0.60 11.12 -16.73
C ALA A 229 0.18 9.94 -17.61
N HIS A 230 0.43 8.71 -17.13
CA HIS A 230 0.04 7.50 -17.86
C HIS A 230 -1.48 7.32 -18.00
N VAL A 231 -2.25 7.64 -16.95
CA VAL A 231 -3.73 7.57 -17.00
C VAL A 231 -4.29 8.64 -17.91
N THR A 232 -3.75 9.87 -17.85
CA THR A 232 -4.24 11.01 -18.67
C THR A 232 -3.88 10.87 -20.15
N GLU A 233 -2.77 10.20 -20.50
CA GLU A 233 -2.48 9.86 -21.90
C GLU A 233 -3.62 9.04 -22.53
N LYS A 234 -4.10 8.02 -21.82
CA LYS A 234 -5.24 7.21 -22.29
C LYS A 234 -6.57 7.98 -22.34
N GLN A 235 -6.70 9.05 -21.54
CA GLN A 235 -7.93 9.86 -21.49
C GLN A 235 -7.94 11.02 -22.50
N ARG A 236 -6.78 11.39 -23.07
CA ARG A 236 -6.68 12.48 -24.07
C ARG A 236 -7.53 12.22 -25.31
N ASP A 237 -7.60 10.98 -25.76
CA ASP A 237 -8.39 10.60 -26.93
C ASP A 237 -9.91 10.84 -26.76
N ASN A 238 -10.37 10.93 -25.51
CA ASN A 238 -11.79 11.14 -25.18
C ASN A 238 -12.11 12.58 -24.68
N MET A 239 -11.15 13.52 -24.75
CA MET A 239 -11.35 14.85 -24.17
C MET A 239 -12.39 15.65 -24.96
N ALA A 240 -12.35 15.58 -26.29
CA ALA A 240 -13.32 16.26 -27.16
C ALA A 240 -14.75 15.76 -26.91
N ASP A 241 -14.92 14.43 -26.82
CA ASP A 241 -16.23 13.82 -26.58
C ASP A 241 -16.76 14.13 -25.16
N LYS A 242 -15.88 14.15 -24.15
CA LYS A 242 -16.27 14.55 -22.79
C LYS A 242 -16.70 16.01 -22.74
N PHE A 243 -15.96 16.90 -23.42
CA PHE A 243 -16.32 18.31 -23.49
C PHE A 243 -17.62 18.53 -24.28
N ALA A 244 -17.78 17.84 -25.40
CA ALA A 244 -19.03 17.91 -26.18
C ALA A 244 -20.23 17.43 -25.34
N LYS A 245 -20.10 16.33 -24.58
CA LYS A 245 -21.15 15.85 -23.67
C LYS A 245 -21.43 16.81 -22.52
N PHE A 246 -20.43 17.50 -22.00
CA PHE A 246 -20.60 18.52 -20.96
C PHE A 246 -21.31 19.77 -21.48
N MET A 247 -21.02 20.14 -22.72
CA MET A 247 -21.64 21.28 -23.39
C MET A 247 -22.96 20.96 -24.09
N ALA A 248 -23.29 19.67 -24.32
CA ALA A 248 -24.57 19.26 -24.89
C ALA A 248 -25.67 19.50 -23.84
N LEU A 249 -26.44 20.55 -24.10
CA LEU A 249 -27.70 20.92 -23.45
C LEU A 249 -28.81 19.94 -23.79
#